data_ed4b5e84fbbf4eacf1fe6b3009b19ca0
#
_entry.id   ed4b5e84fbbf4eacf1fe6b3009b19ca0
#
_cell.length_a   1.000
_cell.length_b   1.000
_cell.length_c   1.000
_cell.angle_alpha   90.00
_cell.angle_beta   90.00
_cell.angle_gamma   90.00
#
_symmetry.space_group_name_H-M   'P 1'
#
loop_
_entity.id
_entity.type
_entity.pdbx_description
1 polymer ?
#
loop_
_entity_poly.entity_id
_entity_poly.type
_entity_poly.pdbx_seq_one_letter_code
_entity_poly.pdbx_strand_id
1 'polypeptide(L)'
;MIIAFSLLSAGYLGLGVLPTLLEAAGLVEYGEVTRFSGLADSSERWMIVPILFVIMLGGSFIKSIISASVAKETTEATRARGYSIFYMMVNFGAFTGKTIIDPLRNAIGEQAYIYINFFSATMTILALLSVVLLYKSAHTAGEGKSMREIGQGFLRIITNWRLLILILIVTGFWMVQQQLYATMPKYVIRMAGETAKPGWIANVNPFVVVCCVSFITRWMAKRTAITSMNIGMFLIPVSALLMACGNCWATRLFPA
;
A
#
# COMPACT_ATOMS: atom_id res chain seq x y z
N MET A 1 -0.78 -2.97 -17.84
CA MET A 1 -1.65 -3.53 -16.77
C MET A 1 -1.53 -5.05 -16.68
N ILE A 2 -1.74 -5.82 -17.75
CA ILE A 2 -1.69 -7.30 -17.72
C ILE A 2 -0.40 -7.82 -17.08
N ILE A 3 0.78 -7.43 -17.59
CA ILE A 3 2.08 -7.85 -17.03
C ILE A 3 2.19 -7.52 -15.53
N ALA A 4 1.74 -6.36 -15.11
CA ALA A 4 1.83 -5.95 -13.72
C ALA A 4 0.97 -6.81 -12.79
N PHE A 5 -0.28 -7.09 -13.17
CA PHE A 5 -1.15 -7.99 -12.40
C PHE A 5 -0.67 -9.44 -12.45
N SER A 6 -0.12 -9.91 -13.58
CA SER A 6 0.49 -11.23 -13.68
C SER A 6 1.67 -11.40 -12.73
N LEU A 7 2.56 -10.40 -12.65
CA LEU A 7 3.68 -10.41 -11.71
C LEU A 7 3.20 -10.43 -10.25
N LEU A 8 2.19 -9.61 -9.91
CA LEU A 8 1.61 -9.63 -8.56
C LEU A 8 0.98 -10.97 -8.21
N SER A 9 0.18 -11.52 -9.13
CA SER A 9 -0.47 -12.82 -8.91
C SER A 9 0.56 -13.94 -8.74
N ALA A 10 1.58 -13.98 -9.59
CA ALA A 10 2.68 -14.94 -9.48
C ALA A 10 3.46 -14.77 -8.16
N GLY A 11 3.72 -13.55 -7.74
CA GLY A 11 4.42 -13.27 -6.50
C GLY A 11 3.62 -13.69 -5.27
N TYR A 12 2.33 -13.35 -5.18
CA TYR A 12 1.49 -13.77 -4.04
C TYR A 12 1.23 -15.27 -4.02
N LEU A 13 1.07 -15.93 -5.18
CA LEU A 13 1.05 -17.39 -5.26
C LEU A 13 2.36 -18.00 -4.79
N GLY A 14 3.48 -17.43 -5.22
CA GLY A 14 4.80 -17.84 -4.78
C GLY A 14 4.96 -17.77 -3.26
N LEU A 15 4.52 -16.67 -2.62
CA LEU A 15 4.52 -16.55 -1.16
C LEU A 15 3.63 -17.60 -0.47
N GLY A 16 2.46 -17.89 -1.07
CA GLY A 16 1.55 -18.90 -0.51
C GLY A 16 2.09 -20.32 -0.61
N VAL A 17 2.80 -20.65 -1.70
CA VAL A 17 3.30 -22.00 -1.98
C VAL A 17 4.70 -22.23 -1.39
N LEU A 18 5.49 -21.16 -1.17
CA LEU A 18 6.88 -21.26 -0.70
C LEU A 18 7.05 -22.12 0.55
N PRO A 19 6.26 -21.97 1.63
CA PRO A 19 6.41 -22.82 2.83
C PRO A 19 6.27 -24.31 2.51
N THR A 20 5.25 -24.67 1.73
CA THR A 20 5.00 -26.06 1.33
C THR A 20 6.12 -26.62 0.45
N LEU A 21 6.70 -25.80 -0.42
CA LEU A 21 7.84 -26.21 -1.25
C LEU A 21 9.10 -26.42 -0.43
N LEU A 22 9.37 -25.57 0.56
CA LEU A 22 10.52 -25.71 1.45
C LEU A 22 10.42 -26.97 2.31
N GLU A 23 9.23 -27.28 2.81
CA GLU A 23 8.95 -28.50 3.57
C GLU A 23 9.06 -29.75 2.70
N ALA A 24 8.46 -29.75 1.51
CA ALA A 24 8.54 -30.84 0.56
C ALA A 24 9.97 -31.12 0.06
N ALA A 25 10.80 -30.08 -0.01
CA ALA A 25 12.23 -30.21 -0.34
C ALA A 25 13.10 -30.68 0.84
N GLY A 26 12.52 -30.84 2.04
CA GLY A 26 13.25 -31.21 3.26
C GLY A 26 14.23 -30.14 3.75
N LEU A 27 14.06 -28.89 3.30
CA LEU A 27 14.94 -27.79 3.68
C LEU A 27 14.53 -27.14 5.01
N VAL A 28 13.25 -27.21 5.37
CA VAL A 28 12.70 -26.65 6.61
C VAL A 28 11.60 -27.57 7.14
N GLU A 29 11.65 -27.88 8.43
CA GLU A 29 10.51 -28.45 9.15
C GLU A 29 9.79 -27.31 9.88
N TYR A 30 8.54 -27.06 9.53
CA TYR A 30 7.68 -26.09 10.23
C TYR A 30 7.10 -26.70 11.51
N GLY A 31 8.00 -27.03 12.45
CA GLY A 31 7.64 -27.51 13.78
C GLY A 31 7.51 -26.39 14.81
N GLU A 32 7.48 -26.76 16.10
CA GLU A 32 7.30 -25.80 17.22
C GLU A 32 8.38 -24.72 17.29
N VAL A 33 9.59 -24.98 16.83
CA VAL A 33 10.73 -24.03 16.87
C VAL A 33 10.53 -22.87 15.88
N THR A 34 10.05 -23.15 14.67
CA THR A 34 9.75 -22.13 13.68
C THR A 34 8.55 -21.26 14.05
N ARG A 35 7.72 -21.74 14.95
CA ARG A 35 6.56 -21.02 15.49
C ARG A 35 6.95 -19.76 16.25
N PHE A 36 8.06 -19.77 16.98
CA PHE A 36 8.48 -18.66 17.85
C PHE A 36 9.66 -17.84 17.28
N SER A 37 10.63 -18.48 16.64
CA SER A 37 11.82 -17.81 16.12
C SER A 37 11.80 -17.56 14.60
N GLY A 38 10.88 -18.22 13.88
CA GLY A 38 10.84 -18.19 12.42
C GLY A 38 12.12 -18.78 11.82
N LEU A 39 12.46 -18.36 10.62
CA LEU A 39 13.69 -18.77 9.92
C LEU A 39 14.86 -17.81 10.19
N ALA A 40 14.91 -17.16 11.35
CA ALA A 40 15.91 -16.12 11.64
C ALA A 40 17.35 -16.61 11.51
N ASP A 41 17.62 -17.86 11.91
CA ASP A 41 18.94 -18.45 11.92
C ASP A 41 19.24 -19.34 10.69
N SER A 42 18.28 -19.45 9.77
CA SER A 42 18.36 -20.30 8.58
C SER A 42 18.65 -19.49 7.33
N SER A 43 19.46 -20.04 6.41
CA SER A 43 19.78 -19.40 5.12
C SER A 43 18.58 -19.39 4.17
N GLU A 44 17.64 -20.32 4.34
CA GLU A 44 16.42 -20.49 3.53
C GLU A 44 15.49 -19.30 3.61
N ARG A 45 15.59 -18.47 4.67
CA ARG A 45 14.87 -17.19 4.78
C ARG A 45 15.06 -16.27 3.58
N TRP A 46 16.22 -16.36 2.91
CA TRP A 46 16.52 -15.51 1.76
C TRP A 46 15.76 -15.91 0.49
N MET A 47 15.17 -17.11 0.45
CA MET A 47 14.35 -17.56 -0.69
C MET A 47 13.07 -16.73 -0.88
N ILE A 48 12.65 -16.00 0.15
CA ILE A 48 11.53 -15.06 0.04
C ILE A 48 11.87 -13.82 -0.80
N VAL A 49 13.15 -13.42 -0.85
CA VAL A 49 13.58 -12.16 -1.47
C VAL A 49 13.28 -12.07 -2.97
N PRO A 50 13.56 -13.11 -3.80
CA PRO A 50 13.20 -13.10 -5.21
C PRO A 50 11.70 -12.93 -5.43
N ILE A 51 10.88 -13.57 -4.59
CA ILE A 51 9.41 -13.49 -4.68
C ILE A 51 8.92 -12.09 -4.33
N LEU A 52 9.47 -11.51 -3.25
CA LEU A 52 9.17 -10.12 -2.88
C LEU A 52 9.59 -9.15 -3.98
N PHE A 53 10.71 -9.41 -4.66
CA PHE A 53 11.16 -8.58 -5.78
C PHE A 53 10.16 -8.61 -6.95
N VAL A 54 9.59 -9.77 -7.27
CA VAL A 54 8.54 -9.91 -8.28
C VAL A 54 7.29 -9.11 -7.89
N ILE A 55 6.86 -9.17 -6.61
CA ILE A 55 5.73 -8.38 -6.10
C ILE A 55 6.02 -6.90 -6.19
N MET A 56 7.23 -6.46 -5.82
CA MET A 56 7.63 -5.05 -5.88
C MET A 56 7.60 -4.52 -7.32
N LEU A 57 8.11 -5.29 -8.29
CA LEU A 57 8.04 -4.93 -9.71
C LEU A 57 6.60 -4.78 -10.18
N GLY A 58 5.75 -5.78 -9.91
CA GLY A 58 4.33 -5.73 -10.25
C GLY A 58 3.62 -4.51 -9.65
N GLY A 59 3.84 -4.26 -8.35
CA GLY A 59 3.23 -3.14 -7.62
C GLY A 59 3.67 -1.77 -8.12
N SER A 60 4.95 -1.60 -8.48
CA SER A 60 5.47 -0.34 -9.01
C SER A 60 4.85 0.02 -10.36
N PHE A 61 4.65 -0.95 -11.24
CA PHE A 61 4.00 -0.75 -12.53
C PHE A 61 2.51 -0.39 -12.37
N ILE A 62 1.78 -1.07 -11.49
CA ILE A 62 0.33 -0.85 -11.32
C ILE A 62 0.04 0.60 -10.94
N LYS A 63 0.70 1.12 -9.91
CA LYS A 63 0.43 2.48 -9.42
C LYS A 63 0.65 3.53 -10.50
N SER A 64 1.73 3.41 -11.26
CA SER A 64 2.07 4.35 -12.34
C SER A 64 1.08 4.25 -13.50
N ILE A 65 0.74 3.03 -13.93
CA ILE A 65 -0.14 2.80 -15.08
C ILE A 65 -1.57 3.26 -14.78
N ILE A 66 -2.11 2.95 -13.60
CA ILE A 66 -3.48 3.34 -13.25
C ILE A 66 -3.57 4.86 -13.13
N SER A 67 -2.60 5.51 -12.49
CA SER A 67 -2.58 6.97 -12.40
C SER A 67 -2.52 7.64 -13.78
N ALA A 68 -1.70 7.10 -14.67
CA ALA A 68 -1.62 7.58 -16.06
C ALA A 68 -2.92 7.33 -16.84
N SER A 69 -3.60 6.20 -16.60
CA SER A 69 -4.89 5.90 -17.23
C SER A 69 -5.98 6.87 -16.77
N VAL A 70 -6.06 7.17 -15.47
CA VAL A 70 -7.00 8.19 -14.96
C VAL A 70 -6.73 9.55 -15.61
N ALA A 71 -5.45 9.93 -15.77
CA ALA A 71 -5.11 11.20 -16.43
C ALA A 71 -5.52 11.25 -17.91
N LYS A 72 -5.44 10.11 -18.62
CA LYS A 72 -5.82 10.02 -20.04
C LYS A 72 -7.33 10.00 -20.27
N GLU A 73 -8.06 9.33 -19.38
CA GLU A 73 -9.52 9.18 -19.48
C GLU A 73 -10.30 10.39 -18.90
N THR A 74 -9.58 11.39 -18.35
CA THR A 74 -10.18 12.59 -17.76
C THR A 74 -9.71 13.85 -18.46
N THR A 75 -10.63 14.81 -18.64
CA THR A 75 -10.32 16.18 -19.09
C THR A 75 -9.78 17.02 -17.93
N GLU A 76 -9.20 18.19 -18.21
CA GLU A 76 -8.71 19.08 -17.15
C GLU A 76 -9.82 19.44 -16.13
N ALA A 77 -11.04 19.66 -16.59
CA ALA A 77 -12.18 19.99 -15.75
C ALA A 77 -12.63 18.82 -14.86
N THR A 78 -12.50 17.59 -15.30
CA THR A 78 -12.96 16.39 -14.59
C THR A 78 -11.83 15.64 -13.87
N ARG A 79 -10.58 16.02 -14.07
CA ARG A 79 -9.39 15.31 -13.57
C ARG A 79 -9.38 15.18 -12.05
N ALA A 80 -9.69 16.25 -11.32
CA ALA A 80 -9.75 16.21 -9.86
C ALA A 80 -10.80 15.20 -9.36
N ARG A 81 -11.96 15.14 -10.01
CA ARG A 81 -13.02 14.19 -9.70
C ARG A 81 -12.61 12.75 -10.04
N GLY A 82 -11.96 12.54 -11.18
CA GLY A 82 -11.44 11.24 -11.59
C GLY A 82 -10.45 10.67 -10.57
N TYR A 83 -9.49 11.47 -10.13
CA TYR A 83 -8.56 11.06 -9.07
C TYR A 83 -9.24 10.85 -7.72
N SER A 84 -10.24 11.67 -7.37
CA SER A 84 -11.02 11.48 -6.14
C SER A 84 -11.70 10.11 -6.10
N ILE A 85 -12.37 9.73 -7.19
CA ILE A 85 -13.01 8.41 -7.32
C ILE A 85 -11.96 7.29 -7.28
N PHE A 86 -10.85 7.46 -7.98
CA PHE A 86 -9.75 6.49 -7.96
C PHE A 86 -9.23 6.25 -6.54
N TYR A 87 -8.92 7.32 -5.80
CA TYR A 87 -8.45 7.21 -4.41
C TYR A 87 -9.50 6.62 -3.47
N MET A 88 -10.77 6.95 -3.67
CA MET A 88 -11.88 6.35 -2.93
C MET A 88 -11.92 4.84 -3.13
N MET A 89 -11.82 4.35 -4.37
CA MET A 89 -11.82 2.92 -4.68
C MET A 89 -10.61 2.19 -4.12
N VAL A 90 -9.41 2.79 -4.21
CA VAL A 90 -8.19 2.23 -3.61
C VAL A 90 -8.34 2.08 -2.09
N ASN A 91 -8.89 3.09 -1.42
CA ASN A 91 -9.09 3.04 0.03
C ASN A 91 -10.24 2.11 0.42
N PHE A 92 -11.28 1.99 -0.40
CA PHE A 92 -12.33 0.98 -0.19
C PHE A 92 -11.76 -0.44 -0.25
N GLY A 93 -10.90 -0.74 -1.24
CA GLY A 93 -10.18 -2.00 -1.32
C GLY A 93 -9.26 -2.24 -0.12
N ALA A 94 -8.52 -1.22 0.31
CA ALA A 94 -7.63 -1.30 1.48
C ALA A 94 -8.43 -1.53 2.77
N PHE A 95 -9.56 -0.87 2.94
CA PHE A 95 -10.46 -1.06 4.08
C PHE A 95 -10.99 -2.49 4.13
N THR A 96 -11.55 -2.99 3.01
CA THR A 96 -12.12 -4.33 2.92
C THR A 96 -11.05 -5.40 3.16
N GLY A 97 -9.90 -5.28 2.51
CA GLY A 97 -8.78 -6.21 2.68
C GLY A 97 -8.31 -6.31 4.12
N LYS A 98 -8.07 -5.19 4.79
CA LYS A 98 -7.62 -5.19 6.19
C LYS A 98 -8.70 -5.70 7.15
N THR A 99 -9.97 -5.45 6.86
CA THR A 99 -11.09 -5.94 7.69
C THR A 99 -11.16 -7.46 7.70
N ILE A 100 -10.78 -8.12 6.62
CA ILE A 100 -10.82 -9.59 6.48
C ILE A 100 -9.62 -10.25 7.17
N ILE A 101 -8.47 -9.59 7.25
CA ILE A 101 -7.23 -10.18 7.77
C ILE A 101 -7.35 -10.61 9.24
N ASP A 102 -7.82 -9.73 10.12
CA ASP A 102 -7.90 -10.03 11.55
C ASP A 102 -8.88 -11.18 11.87
N PRO A 103 -10.12 -11.24 11.32
CA PRO A 103 -10.99 -12.40 11.47
C PRO A 103 -10.39 -13.71 10.93
N LEU A 104 -9.73 -13.65 9.78
CA LEU A 104 -9.09 -14.81 9.17
C LEU A 104 -7.96 -15.34 10.05
N ARG A 105 -7.13 -14.45 10.59
CA ARG A 105 -6.07 -14.79 11.54
C ARG A 105 -6.63 -15.42 12.82
N ASN A 106 -7.72 -14.89 13.37
CA ASN A 106 -8.35 -15.44 14.58
C ASN A 106 -8.98 -16.81 14.35
N ALA A 107 -9.52 -17.06 13.14
CA ALA A 107 -10.18 -18.32 12.79
C ALA A 107 -9.20 -19.47 12.48
N ILE A 108 -8.05 -19.16 11.87
CA ILE A 108 -7.12 -20.18 11.31
C ILE A 108 -5.84 -20.25 12.15
N GLY A 109 -5.57 -19.24 13.01
CA GLY A 109 -4.33 -19.18 13.80
C GLY A 109 -3.11 -18.78 12.96
N GLU A 110 -1.96 -19.37 13.25
CA GLU A 110 -0.67 -18.97 12.65
C GLU A 110 -0.54 -19.31 11.17
N GLN A 111 -1.23 -20.32 10.68
CA GLN A 111 -1.30 -20.65 9.26
C GLN A 111 -2.06 -19.59 8.43
N ALA A 112 -2.73 -18.65 9.08
CA ALA A 112 -3.45 -17.58 8.42
C ALA A 112 -2.61 -16.77 7.42
N TYR A 113 -1.31 -16.63 7.67
CA TYR A 113 -0.42 -15.91 6.74
C TYR A 113 -0.33 -16.57 5.36
N ILE A 114 -0.34 -17.89 5.28
CA ILE A 114 -0.37 -18.64 4.01
C ILE A 114 -1.70 -18.36 3.28
N TYR A 115 -2.82 -18.47 3.99
CA TYR A 115 -4.15 -18.21 3.42
C TYR A 115 -4.36 -16.76 3.02
N ILE A 116 -3.78 -15.79 3.73
CA ILE A 116 -3.77 -14.36 3.36
C ILE A 116 -3.04 -14.17 2.02
N ASN A 117 -1.94 -14.86 1.78
CA ASN A 117 -1.22 -14.79 0.51
C ASN A 117 -2.06 -15.39 -0.63
N PHE A 118 -2.72 -16.53 -0.42
CA PHE A 118 -3.64 -17.10 -1.41
C PHE A 118 -4.86 -16.20 -1.66
N PHE A 119 -5.42 -15.58 -0.62
CA PHE A 119 -6.46 -14.57 -0.76
C PHE A 119 -5.97 -13.39 -1.62
N SER A 120 -4.79 -12.87 -1.36
CA SER A 120 -4.18 -11.78 -2.12
C SER A 120 -3.95 -12.19 -3.58
N ALA A 121 -3.46 -13.41 -3.82
CA ALA A 121 -3.30 -13.98 -5.15
C ALA A 121 -4.64 -14.05 -5.90
N THR A 122 -5.68 -14.56 -5.24
CA THR A 122 -7.02 -14.65 -5.82
C THR A 122 -7.55 -13.28 -6.20
N MET A 123 -7.41 -12.26 -5.34
CA MET A 123 -7.84 -10.89 -5.62
C MET A 123 -7.07 -10.27 -6.80
N THR A 124 -5.76 -10.52 -6.89
CA THR A 124 -4.96 -10.03 -8.03
C THR A 124 -5.26 -10.76 -9.33
N ILE A 125 -5.60 -12.04 -9.30
CA ILE A 125 -6.09 -12.80 -10.47
C ILE A 125 -7.46 -12.29 -10.92
N LEU A 126 -8.39 -12.02 -10.00
CA LEU A 126 -9.68 -11.42 -10.34
C LEU A 126 -9.49 -10.02 -10.95
N ALA A 127 -8.57 -9.22 -10.44
CA ALA A 127 -8.21 -7.93 -11.04
C ALA A 127 -7.62 -8.10 -12.44
N LEU A 128 -6.74 -9.09 -12.65
CA LEU A 128 -6.20 -9.43 -13.97
C LEU A 128 -7.30 -9.81 -14.95
N LEU A 129 -8.21 -10.69 -14.55
CA LEU A 129 -9.37 -11.10 -15.36
C LEU A 129 -10.26 -9.90 -15.70
N SER A 130 -10.52 -9.03 -14.72
CA SER A 130 -11.30 -7.80 -14.95
C SER A 130 -10.61 -6.89 -15.98
N VAL A 131 -9.29 -6.74 -15.93
CA VAL A 131 -8.55 -5.95 -16.93
C VAL A 131 -8.62 -6.61 -18.31
N VAL A 132 -8.47 -7.93 -18.41
CA VAL A 132 -8.48 -8.63 -19.71
C VAL A 132 -9.88 -8.60 -20.34
N LEU A 133 -10.92 -8.80 -19.53
CA LEU A 133 -12.29 -8.96 -20.04
C LEU A 133 -13.01 -7.62 -20.21
N LEU A 134 -12.80 -6.67 -19.31
CA LEU A 134 -13.62 -5.45 -19.23
C LEU A 134 -12.87 -4.20 -19.71
N TYR A 135 -11.53 -4.15 -19.57
CA TYR A 135 -10.79 -2.94 -19.92
C TYR A 135 -10.50 -2.88 -21.41
N LYS A 136 -11.21 -2.01 -22.10
CA LYS A 136 -10.93 -1.63 -23.50
C LYS A 136 -10.30 -0.23 -23.47
N SER A 137 -9.01 -0.13 -23.78
CA SER A 137 -8.37 1.18 -23.95
C SER A 137 -8.91 1.87 -25.19
N ALA A 138 -9.51 3.04 -25.05
CA ALA A 138 -9.93 3.87 -26.16
C ALA A 138 -8.75 4.53 -26.89
N HIS A 139 -7.59 4.54 -26.26
CA HIS A 139 -6.39 5.17 -26.80
C HIS A 139 -5.40 4.09 -27.28
N THR A 140 -4.96 4.24 -28.52
CA THR A 140 -3.87 3.43 -29.07
C THR A 140 -2.62 3.58 -28.19
N ALA A 141 -1.93 2.48 -27.93
CA ALA A 141 -0.64 2.54 -27.27
C ALA A 141 0.26 3.48 -28.06
N GLY A 142 0.66 4.59 -27.46
CA GLY A 142 1.64 5.49 -28.08
C GLY A 142 2.94 4.73 -28.32
N GLU A 143 3.72 5.16 -29.29
CA GLU A 143 5.06 4.64 -29.53
C GLU A 143 5.84 4.69 -28.22
N GLY A 144 6.40 3.54 -27.81
CA GLY A 144 7.19 3.44 -26.59
C GLY A 144 8.39 4.38 -26.68
N LYS A 145 8.62 5.16 -25.65
CA LYS A 145 9.81 6.02 -25.59
C LYS A 145 11.07 5.17 -25.61
N SER A 146 12.03 5.57 -26.42
CA SER A 146 13.36 4.96 -26.46
C SER A 146 14.04 5.07 -25.07
N MET A 147 14.88 4.10 -24.72
CA MET A 147 15.69 4.15 -23.49
C MET A 147 16.52 5.44 -23.38
N ARG A 148 16.96 5.99 -24.51
CA ARG A 148 17.66 7.28 -24.57
C ARG A 148 16.76 8.44 -24.17
N GLU A 149 15.51 8.46 -24.63
CA GLU A 149 14.52 9.49 -24.26
C GLU A 149 14.13 9.40 -22.78
N ILE A 150 14.01 8.18 -22.26
CA ILE A 150 13.77 7.94 -20.83
C ILE A 150 14.95 8.49 -20.01
N GLY A 151 16.18 8.17 -20.40
CA GLY A 151 17.39 8.68 -19.75
C GLY A 151 17.50 10.21 -19.80
N GLN A 152 17.20 10.82 -20.93
CA GLN A 152 17.17 12.28 -21.07
C GLN A 152 16.07 12.92 -20.23
N GLY A 153 14.89 12.29 -20.14
CA GLY A 153 13.81 12.73 -19.26
C GLY A 153 14.24 12.71 -17.79
N PHE A 154 14.92 11.65 -17.37
CA PHE A 154 15.45 11.51 -16.02
C PHE A 154 16.52 12.58 -15.70
N LEU A 155 17.44 12.82 -16.62
CA LEU A 155 18.44 13.90 -16.46
C LEU A 155 17.78 15.27 -16.33
N ARG A 156 16.74 15.56 -17.12
CA ARG A 156 15.98 16.83 -16.99
C ARG A 156 15.34 16.99 -15.62
N ILE A 157 14.85 15.90 -15.01
CA ILE A 157 14.26 15.93 -13.67
C ILE A 157 15.34 16.28 -12.64
N ILE A 158 16.50 15.61 -12.70
CA ILE A 158 17.60 15.84 -11.74
C ILE A 158 18.22 17.23 -11.91
N THR A 159 18.28 17.74 -13.12
CA THR A 159 18.85 19.07 -13.39
C THR A 159 17.89 20.20 -12.98
N ASN A 160 16.58 19.92 -12.89
CA ASN A 160 15.60 20.91 -12.44
C ASN A 160 15.53 21.00 -10.92
N TRP A 161 16.27 21.94 -10.33
CA TRP A 161 16.37 22.14 -8.88
C TRP A 161 15.00 22.34 -8.20
N ARG A 162 14.08 23.07 -8.83
CA ARG A 162 12.73 23.29 -8.26
C ARG A 162 11.94 22.00 -8.18
N LEU A 163 12.03 21.18 -9.21
CA LEU A 163 11.37 19.87 -9.25
C LEU A 163 12.01 18.90 -8.26
N LEU A 164 13.34 18.93 -8.14
CA LEU A 164 14.08 18.10 -7.18
C LEU A 164 13.68 18.41 -5.72
N ILE A 165 13.60 19.70 -5.35
CA ILE A 165 13.12 20.10 -4.02
C ILE A 165 11.70 19.61 -3.78
N LEU A 166 10.80 19.77 -4.76
CA LEU A 166 9.42 19.27 -4.63
C LEU A 166 9.39 17.76 -4.41
N ILE A 167 10.19 17.00 -5.15
CA ILE A 167 10.31 15.54 -4.98
C ILE A 167 10.81 15.21 -3.57
N LEU A 168 11.84 15.89 -3.06
CA LEU A 168 12.37 15.68 -1.72
C LEU A 168 11.34 15.96 -0.62
N ILE A 169 10.59 17.06 -0.75
CA ILE A 169 9.52 17.40 0.19
C ILE A 169 8.44 16.31 0.20
N VAL A 170 7.98 15.90 -0.99
CA VAL A 170 6.96 14.84 -1.12
C VAL A 170 7.49 13.50 -0.61
N THR A 171 8.77 13.21 -0.82
CA THR A 171 9.42 11.99 -0.28
C THR A 171 9.41 12.01 1.24
N GLY A 172 9.79 13.13 1.87
CA GLY A 172 9.74 13.30 3.33
C GLY A 172 8.33 13.09 3.88
N PHE A 173 7.33 13.67 3.22
CA PHE A 173 5.92 13.44 3.55
C PHE A 173 5.55 11.95 3.53
N TRP A 174 5.89 11.24 2.45
CA TRP A 174 5.59 9.82 2.33
C TRP A 174 6.35 8.96 3.34
N MET A 175 7.57 9.32 3.69
CA MET A 175 8.32 8.63 4.75
C MET A 175 7.57 8.68 6.09
N VAL A 176 7.08 9.86 6.49
CA VAL A 176 6.29 10.03 7.72
C VAL A 176 4.96 9.28 7.62
N GLN A 177 4.27 9.38 6.49
CA GLN A 177 2.99 8.71 6.28
C GLN A 177 3.11 7.18 6.34
N GLN A 178 4.19 6.60 5.85
CA GLN A 178 4.42 5.15 5.90
C GLN A 178 4.68 4.63 7.33
N GLN A 179 5.09 5.49 8.26
CA GLN A 179 5.22 5.10 9.68
C GLN A 179 3.88 4.70 10.30
N LEU A 180 2.76 5.19 9.76
CA LEU A 180 1.43 4.73 10.17
C LEU A 180 1.26 3.21 10.03
N TYR A 181 1.92 2.60 9.04
CA TYR A 181 1.83 1.16 8.79
C TYR A 181 2.99 0.37 9.41
N ALA A 182 4.13 0.98 9.64
CA ALA A 182 5.32 0.32 10.18
C ALA A 182 5.39 0.41 11.72
N THR A 183 5.19 1.59 12.27
CA THR A 183 5.41 1.87 13.71
C THR A 183 4.12 1.80 14.52
N MET A 184 3.00 2.26 13.95
CA MET A 184 1.71 2.33 14.64
C MET A 184 1.23 0.96 15.16
N PRO A 185 1.30 -0.15 14.42
CA PRO A 185 0.88 -1.45 14.95
C PRO A 185 1.66 -1.86 16.20
N LYS A 186 2.97 -1.64 16.20
CA LYS A 186 3.83 -1.92 17.36
C LYS A 186 3.49 -1.04 18.55
N TYR A 187 3.23 0.25 18.30
CA TYR A 187 2.81 1.19 19.34
C TYR A 187 1.49 0.78 19.97
N VAL A 188 0.50 0.42 19.15
CA VAL A 188 -0.83 -0.03 19.64
C VAL A 188 -0.71 -1.27 20.52
N ILE A 189 0.08 -2.28 20.11
CA ILE A 189 0.31 -3.49 20.90
C ILE A 189 0.98 -3.15 22.24
N ARG A 190 1.96 -2.24 22.25
CA ARG A 190 2.65 -1.82 23.49
C ARG A 190 1.74 -1.06 24.46
N MET A 191 0.81 -0.25 23.93
CA MET A 191 -0.07 0.60 24.77
C MET A 191 -1.36 -0.11 25.21
N ALA A 192 -1.94 -0.96 24.35
CA ALA A 192 -3.23 -1.60 24.58
C ALA A 192 -3.13 -3.12 24.83
N GLY A 193 -1.91 -3.68 24.80
CA GLY A 193 -1.66 -5.10 25.01
C GLY A 193 -1.80 -5.95 23.74
N GLU A 194 -1.44 -7.22 23.84
CA GLU A 194 -1.41 -8.17 22.71
C GLU A 194 -2.79 -8.50 22.13
N THR A 195 -3.84 -8.29 22.92
CA THR A 195 -5.23 -8.46 22.47
C THR A 195 -5.72 -7.33 21.57
N ALA A 196 -4.96 -6.24 21.49
CA ALA A 196 -5.29 -5.11 20.61
C ALA A 196 -5.31 -5.55 19.14
N LYS A 197 -6.20 -4.94 18.38
CA LYS A 197 -6.38 -5.19 16.94
C LYS A 197 -5.81 -4.01 16.11
N PRO A 198 -4.49 -3.94 15.89
CA PRO A 198 -3.86 -2.81 15.21
C PRO A 198 -4.35 -2.65 13.78
N GLY A 199 -4.75 -3.72 13.10
CA GLY A 199 -5.36 -3.68 11.77
C GLY A 199 -6.64 -2.86 11.73
N TRP A 200 -7.48 -2.97 12.73
CA TRP A 200 -8.71 -2.18 12.84
C TRP A 200 -8.45 -0.70 13.08
N ILE A 201 -7.45 -0.38 13.90
CA ILE A 201 -7.05 1.01 14.14
C ILE A 201 -6.48 1.63 12.85
N ALA A 202 -5.64 0.89 12.14
CA ALA A 202 -5.12 1.31 10.84
C ALA A 202 -6.21 1.45 9.76
N ASN A 203 -7.38 0.80 9.94
CA ASN A 203 -8.54 0.91 9.03
C ASN A 203 -9.29 2.23 9.17
N VAL A 204 -9.12 2.98 10.25
CA VAL A 204 -9.72 4.30 10.41
C VAL A 204 -9.29 5.24 9.26
N ASN A 205 -8.02 5.17 8.84
CA ASN A 205 -7.53 6.00 7.74
C ASN A 205 -8.26 5.73 6.40
N PRO A 206 -8.27 4.51 5.82
CA PRO A 206 -9.00 4.27 4.59
C PRO A 206 -10.51 4.50 4.73
N PHE A 207 -11.11 4.24 5.89
CA PHE A 207 -12.51 4.55 6.14
C PHE A 207 -12.82 6.05 6.00
N VAL A 208 -12.04 6.89 6.68
CA VAL A 208 -12.18 8.35 6.60
C VAL A 208 -11.98 8.84 5.17
N VAL A 209 -11.00 8.29 4.43
CA VAL A 209 -10.79 8.65 3.03
C VAL A 209 -12.01 8.29 2.19
N VAL A 210 -12.56 7.08 2.31
CA VAL A 210 -13.76 6.67 1.55
C VAL A 210 -14.94 7.61 1.81
N CYS A 211 -15.18 7.97 3.07
CA CYS A 211 -16.30 8.83 3.44
C CYS A 211 -16.09 10.30 3.03
N CYS A 212 -14.87 10.82 3.17
CA CYS A 212 -14.62 12.26 3.15
C CYS A 212 -13.94 12.75 1.87
N VAL A 213 -13.27 11.90 1.08
CA VAL A 213 -12.45 12.36 -0.05
C VAL A 213 -13.23 13.19 -1.07
N SER A 214 -14.44 12.79 -1.41
CA SER A 214 -15.28 13.52 -2.38
C SER A 214 -15.71 14.88 -1.86
N PHE A 215 -16.02 14.98 -0.57
CA PHE A 215 -16.35 16.24 0.09
C PHE A 215 -15.13 17.17 0.16
N ILE A 216 -14.00 16.65 0.62
CA ILE A 216 -12.74 17.40 0.72
C ILE A 216 -12.30 17.87 -0.66
N THR A 217 -12.40 17.04 -1.70
CA THR A 217 -12.04 17.41 -3.07
C THR A 217 -12.92 18.58 -3.58
N ARG A 218 -14.22 18.57 -3.30
CA ARG A 218 -15.11 19.69 -3.66
C ARG A 218 -14.75 20.97 -2.91
N TRP A 219 -14.47 20.85 -1.62
CA TRP A 219 -14.11 22.00 -0.78
C TRP A 219 -12.78 22.61 -1.21
N MET A 220 -11.83 21.78 -1.62
CA MET A 220 -10.50 22.19 -2.08
C MET A 220 -10.45 22.60 -3.56
N ALA A 221 -11.52 22.33 -4.34
CA ALA A 221 -11.54 22.59 -5.79
C ALA A 221 -11.30 24.07 -6.19
N LYS A 222 -11.61 25.00 -5.29
CA LYS A 222 -11.36 26.44 -5.47
C LYS A 222 -9.94 26.88 -5.06
N ARG A 223 -9.13 25.98 -4.52
CA ARG A 223 -7.76 26.25 -4.04
C ARG A 223 -6.72 25.77 -5.05
N THR A 224 -5.56 26.40 -5.03
CA THR A 224 -4.44 25.91 -5.85
C THR A 224 -3.93 24.56 -5.32
N ALA A 225 -3.33 23.75 -6.21
CA ALA A 225 -2.74 22.46 -5.83
C ALA A 225 -1.71 22.60 -4.70
N ILE A 226 -0.88 23.65 -4.76
CA ILE A 226 0.15 23.95 -3.74
C ILE A 226 -0.50 24.26 -2.38
N THR A 227 -1.56 25.08 -2.35
CA THR A 227 -2.28 25.41 -1.12
C THR A 227 -2.91 24.17 -0.50
N SER A 228 -3.51 23.30 -1.32
CA SER A 228 -4.10 22.05 -0.86
C SER A 228 -3.04 21.10 -0.27
N MET A 229 -1.88 21.03 -0.92
CA MET A 229 -0.74 20.24 -0.45
C MET A 229 -0.19 20.77 0.88
N ASN A 230 -0.02 22.08 1.02
CA ASN A 230 0.46 22.71 2.24
C ASN A 230 -0.48 22.45 3.43
N ILE A 231 -1.80 22.54 3.22
CA ILE A 231 -2.79 22.21 4.26
C ILE A 231 -2.65 20.75 4.69
N GLY A 232 -2.56 19.82 3.75
CA GLY A 232 -2.36 18.40 4.05
C GLY A 232 -1.07 18.13 4.81
N MET A 233 0.03 18.77 4.40
CA MET A 233 1.33 18.63 5.06
C MET A 233 1.37 19.22 6.46
N PHE A 234 0.59 20.27 6.73
CA PHE A 234 0.49 20.86 8.06
C PHE A 234 -0.32 19.98 9.04
N LEU A 235 -1.30 19.24 8.55
CA LEU A 235 -2.11 18.35 9.39
C LEU A 235 -1.31 17.18 9.97
N ILE A 236 -0.24 16.72 9.30
CA ILE A 236 0.57 15.58 9.79
C ILE A 236 1.31 15.90 11.09
N PRO A 237 2.09 17.00 11.20
CA PRO A 237 2.71 17.37 12.49
C PRO A 237 1.68 17.55 13.61
N VAL A 238 0.53 18.14 13.30
CA VAL A 238 -0.57 18.30 14.28
C VAL A 238 -1.06 16.94 14.76
N SER A 239 -1.28 15.99 13.87
CA SER A 239 -1.72 14.64 14.26
C SER A 239 -0.64 13.91 15.09
N ALA A 240 0.63 14.07 14.75
CA ALA A 240 1.74 13.49 15.51
C ALA A 240 1.84 14.09 16.92
N LEU A 241 1.66 15.42 17.06
CA LEU A 241 1.60 16.08 18.36
C LEU A 241 0.40 15.60 19.19
N LEU A 242 -0.76 15.45 18.59
CA LEU A 242 -1.93 14.91 19.28
C LEU A 242 -1.69 13.48 19.76
N MET A 243 -1.02 12.64 18.98
CA MET A 243 -0.62 11.30 19.43
C MET A 243 0.37 11.34 20.59
N ALA A 244 1.37 12.23 20.54
CA ALA A 244 2.34 12.40 21.63
C ALA A 244 1.65 12.89 22.92
N CYS A 245 0.70 13.83 22.80
CA CYS A 245 -0.09 14.31 23.93
C CYS A 245 -1.06 13.24 24.46
N GLY A 246 -1.54 12.32 23.63
CA GLY A 246 -2.44 11.24 24.02
C GLY A 246 -1.87 10.35 25.11
N ASN A 247 -0.54 10.19 25.14
CA ASN A 247 0.15 9.46 26.20
C ASN A 247 0.02 10.17 27.58
N CYS A 248 -0.08 11.48 27.59
CA CYS A 248 -0.33 12.26 28.81
C CYS A 248 -1.80 12.22 29.24
N TRP A 249 -2.73 11.97 28.31
CA TRP A 249 -4.16 11.91 28.58
C TRP A 249 -4.60 10.51 29.05
N ALA A 250 -4.04 9.46 28.47
CA ALA A 250 -4.38 8.09 28.83
C ALA A 250 -4.10 7.78 30.31
N THR A 251 -2.96 8.26 30.82
CA THR A 251 -2.59 8.09 32.23
C THR A 251 -3.45 8.92 33.20
N ARG A 252 -4.13 9.98 32.73
CA ARG A 252 -5.03 10.79 33.55
C ARG A 252 -6.50 10.33 33.47
N LEU A 253 -6.91 9.71 32.36
CA LEU A 253 -8.30 9.26 32.17
C LEU A 253 -8.52 7.81 32.57
N PHE A 254 -7.48 7.01 32.58
CA PHE A 254 -7.51 5.61 33.02
C PHE A 254 -6.30 5.36 33.95
N PRO A 255 -6.39 5.80 35.21
CA PRO A 255 -5.41 5.38 36.20
C PRO A 255 -5.52 3.86 36.36
N ALA A 256 -4.38 3.16 36.27
CA ALA A 256 -4.25 1.73 36.40
C ALA A 256 -4.73 1.19 37.75
#